data_00ac6e893df36516f69406c3efad5dc1
#
_entry.id   00ac6e893df36516f69406c3efad5dc1
#
_cell.length_a   1.000
_cell.length_b   1.000
_cell.length_c   1.000
_cell.angle_alpha   90.00
_cell.angle_beta   90.00
_cell.angle_gamma   90.00
#
_symmetry.space_group_name_H-M   'P 1'
#
loop_
_entity.id
_entity.type
_entity.pdbx_description
1 polymer ?
#
loop_
_entity_poly.entity_id
_entity_poly.type
_entity_poly.pdbx_seq_one_letter_code
_entity_poly.pdbx_strand_id
1 'polypeptide(L)'
;MPVQSDMLVDGKLSRTTTAEGHNACAVLAFAKQTEYVRVRYGISFISEEQARKNMERELSGYDVVALADKGRNIWNASLGKIDVKGGDTDSKRVFYTSLYRVFERPVCISEDGRYFSAFDHRVHNDYGLPFYTDDWIWDTYRAAHPLRVLIDQNTELDIIRSYLRMAEPVSYTHLTL
;
A
#
# COMPACT_ATOMS: atom_id res chain seq x y z
N MET A 1 11.34 -24.86 5.03
CA MET A 1 11.84 -24.20 6.26
C MET A 1 13.34 -23.99 6.13
N PRO A 2 13.90 -22.86 6.58
CA PRO A 2 15.34 -22.70 6.67
C PRO A 2 15.95 -23.74 7.62
N VAL A 3 17.15 -24.20 7.30
CA VAL A 3 17.91 -25.14 8.15
C VAL A 3 18.71 -24.40 9.21
N GLN A 4 18.96 -23.12 9.02
CA GLN A 4 19.65 -22.23 9.95
C GLN A 4 19.15 -20.81 9.79
N SER A 5 19.08 -20.08 10.90
CA SER A 5 18.74 -18.67 10.95
C SER A 5 19.73 -17.95 11.87
N ASP A 6 20.40 -16.94 11.34
CA ASP A 6 21.37 -16.13 12.05
C ASP A 6 21.00 -14.64 11.89
N MET A 7 21.49 -13.80 12.77
CA MET A 7 21.41 -12.35 12.65
C MET A 7 22.79 -11.75 12.37
N LEU A 8 22.86 -10.88 11.40
CA LEU A 8 24.05 -10.09 11.10
C LEU A 8 23.80 -8.65 11.57
N VAL A 9 24.59 -8.17 12.52
CA VAL A 9 24.48 -6.81 13.06
C VAL A 9 25.84 -6.15 13.03
N ASP A 10 25.94 -5.01 12.35
CA ASP A 10 27.16 -4.23 12.21
C ASP A 10 28.36 -5.08 11.75
N GLY A 11 28.12 -6.00 10.82
CA GLY A 11 29.11 -6.91 10.26
C GLY A 11 29.47 -8.13 11.14
N LYS A 12 28.81 -8.32 12.28
CA LYS A 12 29.03 -9.47 13.17
C LYS A 12 27.85 -10.43 13.08
N LEU A 13 28.15 -11.70 12.78
CA LEU A 13 27.16 -12.77 12.75
C LEU A 13 26.91 -13.29 14.16
N SER A 14 25.63 -13.42 14.51
CA SER A 14 25.17 -13.96 15.81
C SER A 14 24.08 -15.01 15.58
N ARG A 15 24.15 -16.13 16.29
CA ARG A 15 23.15 -17.21 16.29
C ARG A 15 21.98 -16.89 17.20
N THR A 16 21.40 -15.72 17.04
CA THR A 16 20.21 -15.28 17.77
C THR A 16 19.03 -15.19 16.81
N THR A 17 17.82 -15.21 17.35
CA THR A 17 16.59 -15.04 16.55
C THR A 17 16.12 -13.58 16.50
N THR A 18 16.72 -12.73 17.31
CA THR A 18 16.43 -11.29 17.41
C THR A 18 17.74 -10.52 17.55
N ALA A 19 17.79 -9.35 16.98
CA ALA A 19 18.92 -8.43 17.14
C ALA A 19 18.48 -6.98 16.86
N GLU A 20 19.16 -6.05 17.52
CA GLU A 20 18.98 -4.61 17.36
C GLU A 20 20.31 -3.98 16.94
N GLY A 21 20.26 -3.02 16.02
CA GLY A 21 21.45 -2.29 15.55
C GLY A 21 21.13 -1.47 14.31
N HIS A 22 22.07 -0.61 13.92
CA HIS A 22 21.90 0.25 12.74
C HIS A 22 21.85 -0.53 11.42
N ASN A 23 22.59 -1.65 11.33
CA ASN A 23 22.69 -2.49 10.15
C ASN A 23 22.33 -3.94 10.53
N ALA A 24 21.08 -4.15 10.97
CA ALA A 24 20.58 -5.48 11.33
C ALA A 24 20.00 -6.20 10.10
N CYS A 25 20.40 -7.45 9.88
CA CYS A 25 19.96 -8.28 8.77
C CYS A 25 19.73 -9.71 9.25
N ALA A 26 18.64 -10.35 8.83
CA ALA A 26 18.42 -11.78 9.06
C ALA A 26 19.04 -12.58 7.90
N VAL A 27 19.80 -13.60 8.24
CA VAL A 27 20.43 -14.53 7.29
C VAL A 27 19.77 -15.90 7.44
N LEU A 28 19.16 -16.36 6.36
CA LEU A 28 18.47 -17.65 6.33
C LEU A 28 19.20 -18.60 5.40
N ALA A 29 19.64 -19.73 5.91
CA ALA A 29 20.24 -20.80 5.11
C ALA A 29 19.21 -21.90 4.83
N PHE A 30 19.23 -22.40 3.60
CA PHE A 30 18.37 -23.50 3.14
C PHE A 30 19.22 -24.70 2.74
N ALA A 31 18.63 -25.89 2.71
CA ALA A 31 19.30 -27.09 2.26
C ALA A 31 19.73 -26.94 0.79
N LYS A 32 20.89 -27.55 0.42
CA LYS A 32 21.46 -27.43 -0.94
C LYS A 32 20.53 -27.89 -2.08
N GLN A 33 19.62 -28.81 -1.80
CA GLN A 33 18.63 -29.35 -2.74
C GLN A 33 17.33 -28.50 -2.81
N THR A 34 17.27 -27.35 -2.12
CA THR A 34 16.11 -26.47 -2.17
C THR A 34 16.04 -25.76 -3.52
N GLU A 35 15.03 -26.09 -4.32
CA GLU A 35 14.86 -25.51 -5.66
C GLU A 35 14.24 -24.11 -5.62
N TYR A 36 13.33 -23.86 -4.66
CA TYR A 36 12.67 -22.56 -4.52
C TYR A 36 12.32 -22.26 -3.06
N VAL A 37 12.25 -20.98 -2.76
CA VAL A 37 11.81 -20.45 -1.46
C VAL A 37 10.65 -19.50 -1.70
N ARG A 38 9.56 -19.68 -0.95
CA ARG A 38 8.41 -18.76 -0.95
C ARG A 38 8.45 -17.92 0.31
N VAL A 39 8.33 -16.61 0.14
CA VAL A 39 8.33 -15.64 1.24
C VAL A 39 7.01 -14.88 1.23
N ARG A 40 6.44 -14.68 2.40
CA ARG A 40 5.34 -13.72 2.63
C ARG A 40 5.87 -12.63 3.54
N TYR A 41 5.43 -11.42 3.30
CA TYR A 41 5.70 -10.31 4.22
C TYR A 41 4.47 -9.42 4.31
N GLY A 42 4.32 -8.77 5.44
CA GLY A 42 3.30 -7.74 5.69
C GLY A 42 3.98 -6.42 6.00
N ILE A 43 3.28 -5.34 5.69
CA ILE A 43 3.70 -3.98 5.97
C ILE A 43 2.62 -3.32 6.83
N SER A 44 3.05 -2.47 7.75
CA SER A 44 2.20 -1.56 8.50
C SER A 44 2.97 -0.30 8.86
N PHE A 45 2.28 0.83 8.86
CA PHE A 45 2.80 2.08 9.42
C PHE A 45 2.53 2.21 10.91
N ILE A 46 1.75 1.28 11.51
CA ILE A 46 1.29 1.35 12.89
C ILE A 46 2.19 0.52 13.82
N SER A 47 2.36 -0.78 13.52
CA SER A 47 3.15 -1.69 14.35
C SER A 47 3.45 -3.01 13.64
N GLU A 48 4.43 -3.76 14.18
CA GLU A 48 4.73 -5.12 13.73
C GLU A 48 3.52 -6.06 13.89
N GLU A 49 2.78 -5.94 15.00
CA GLU A 49 1.57 -6.73 15.21
C GLU A 49 0.52 -6.46 14.13
N GLN A 50 0.33 -5.18 13.77
CA GLN A 50 -0.58 -4.81 12.70
C GLN A 50 -0.10 -5.34 11.34
N ALA A 51 1.20 -5.28 11.05
CA ALA A 51 1.77 -5.86 9.82
C ALA A 51 1.48 -7.37 9.73
N ARG A 52 1.57 -8.09 10.85
CA ARG A 52 1.22 -9.51 10.92
C ARG A 52 -0.25 -9.74 10.61
N LYS A 53 -1.15 -8.97 11.22
CA LYS A 53 -2.61 -9.06 10.96
C LYS A 53 -2.93 -8.77 9.49
N ASN A 54 -2.31 -7.76 8.90
CA ASN A 54 -2.47 -7.44 7.48
C ASN A 54 -2.02 -8.60 6.60
N MET A 55 -0.84 -9.16 6.86
CA MET A 55 -0.32 -10.31 6.12
C MET A 55 -1.23 -11.54 6.24
N GLU A 56 -1.69 -11.88 7.42
CA GLU A 56 -2.56 -13.06 7.64
C GLU A 56 -3.92 -12.91 6.94
N ARG A 57 -4.49 -11.71 6.95
CA ARG A 57 -5.74 -11.38 6.28
C ARG A 57 -5.63 -11.41 4.75
N GLU A 58 -4.54 -10.88 4.22
CA GLU A 58 -4.39 -10.67 2.77
C GLU A 58 -3.71 -11.84 2.07
N LEU A 59 -2.75 -12.48 2.77
CA LEU A 59 -1.89 -13.54 2.27
C LEU A 59 -2.01 -14.79 3.15
N SER A 60 -3.18 -15.43 3.19
CA SER A 60 -3.43 -16.62 4.03
C SER A 60 -2.58 -17.84 3.63
N GLY A 61 -1.96 -17.84 2.45
CA GLY A 61 -1.17 -18.95 1.93
C GLY A 61 -0.03 -18.50 1.01
N TYR A 62 0.54 -19.46 0.29
CA TYR A 62 1.62 -19.27 -0.67
C TYR A 62 1.19 -19.52 -2.12
N ASP A 63 -0.11 -19.51 -2.40
CA ASP A 63 -0.65 -19.68 -3.75
C ASP A 63 -0.62 -18.33 -4.50
N VAL A 64 0.44 -18.14 -5.28
CA VAL A 64 0.65 -16.93 -6.06
C VAL A 64 -0.37 -16.79 -7.19
N VAL A 65 -0.85 -17.92 -7.75
CA VAL A 65 -1.83 -17.91 -8.84
C VAL A 65 -3.18 -17.43 -8.32
N ALA A 66 -3.65 -18.00 -7.22
CA ALA A 66 -4.90 -17.54 -6.58
C ALA A 66 -4.82 -16.07 -6.15
N LEU A 67 -3.66 -15.61 -5.66
CA LEU A 67 -3.45 -14.21 -5.31
C LEU A 67 -3.50 -13.30 -6.55
N ALA A 68 -2.88 -13.70 -7.65
CA ALA A 68 -2.91 -12.96 -8.92
C ALA A 68 -4.34 -12.87 -9.48
N ASP A 69 -5.13 -13.94 -9.41
CA ASP A 69 -6.52 -13.93 -9.83
C ASP A 69 -7.40 -13.03 -8.95
N LYS A 70 -7.18 -13.05 -7.63
CA LYS A 70 -7.85 -12.10 -6.71
C LYS A 70 -7.53 -10.64 -7.08
N GLY A 71 -6.26 -10.34 -7.30
CA GLY A 71 -5.80 -9.01 -7.71
C GLY A 71 -6.41 -8.59 -9.06
N ARG A 72 -6.43 -9.49 -10.04
CA ARG A 72 -7.06 -9.25 -11.35
C ARG A 72 -8.54 -8.91 -11.21
N ASN A 73 -9.27 -9.63 -10.37
CA ASN A 73 -10.70 -9.38 -10.16
C ASN A 73 -10.95 -8.01 -9.53
N ILE A 74 -10.15 -7.60 -8.55
CA ILE A 74 -10.23 -6.27 -7.95
C ILE A 74 -9.97 -5.18 -8.99
N TRP A 75 -8.90 -5.31 -9.77
CA TRP A 75 -8.57 -4.36 -10.82
C TRP A 75 -9.62 -4.31 -11.93
N ASN A 76 -10.14 -5.45 -12.37
CA ASN A 76 -11.21 -5.49 -13.36
C ASN A 76 -12.48 -4.80 -12.86
N ALA A 77 -12.82 -4.90 -11.57
CA ALA A 77 -13.96 -4.18 -11.02
C ALA A 77 -13.74 -2.66 -11.03
N SER A 78 -12.53 -2.20 -10.73
CA SER A 78 -12.19 -0.76 -10.74
C SER A 78 -12.11 -0.19 -12.15
N LEU A 79 -11.40 -0.86 -13.05
CA LEU A 79 -11.24 -0.42 -14.45
C LEU A 79 -12.52 -0.58 -15.26
N GLY A 80 -13.35 -1.56 -14.94
CA GLY A 80 -14.64 -1.81 -15.58
C GLY A 80 -15.72 -0.77 -15.27
N LYS A 81 -15.44 0.23 -14.43
CA LYS A 81 -16.34 1.39 -14.23
C LYS A 81 -16.52 2.20 -15.51
N ILE A 82 -15.59 2.08 -16.46
CA ILE A 82 -15.69 2.69 -17.80
C ILE A 82 -15.55 1.59 -18.85
N ASP A 83 -16.57 1.40 -19.68
CA ASP A 83 -16.54 0.47 -20.81
C ASP A 83 -16.30 1.24 -22.11
N VAL A 84 -15.11 1.03 -22.71
CA VAL A 84 -14.72 1.70 -23.97
C VAL A 84 -15.05 0.83 -25.16
N LYS A 85 -15.92 1.31 -26.04
CA LYS A 85 -16.29 0.67 -27.31
C LYS A 85 -15.65 1.41 -28.48
N GLY A 86 -15.32 0.66 -29.54
CA GLY A 86 -14.61 1.19 -30.70
C GLY A 86 -13.11 1.32 -30.49
N GLY A 87 -12.42 1.98 -31.41
CA GLY A 87 -10.96 2.12 -31.41
C GLY A 87 -10.21 0.80 -31.67
N ASP A 88 -8.90 0.93 -31.89
CA ASP A 88 -8.01 -0.22 -31.99
C ASP A 88 -7.56 -0.73 -30.62
N THR A 89 -6.84 -1.85 -30.63
CA THR A 89 -6.35 -2.50 -29.39
C THR A 89 -5.36 -1.64 -28.62
N ASP A 90 -4.51 -0.89 -29.32
CA ASP A 90 -3.46 -0.09 -28.69
C ASP A 90 -4.04 1.17 -28.06
N SER A 91 -5.01 1.81 -28.69
CA SER A 91 -5.78 2.90 -28.08
C SER A 91 -6.48 2.47 -26.80
N LYS A 92 -7.07 1.28 -26.78
CA LYS A 92 -7.68 0.71 -25.54
C LYS A 92 -6.66 0.42 -24.47
N ARG A 93 -5.49 -0.11 -24.82
CA ARG A 93 -4.40 -0.32 -23.86
C ARG A 93 -3.94 1.00 -23.24
N VAL A 94 -3.75 2.02 -24.04
CA VAL A 94 -3.37 3.35 -23.55
C VAL A 94 -4.43 3.89 -22.59
N PHE A 95 -5.71 3.81 -22.97
CA PHE A 95 -6.81 4.24 -22.12
C PHE A 95 -6.83 3.53 -20.76
N TYR A 96 -6.86 2.20 -20.75
CA TYR A 96 -6.94 1.43 -19.49
C TYR A 96 -5.66 1.51 -18.66
N THR A 97 -4.49 1.67 -19.29
CA THR A 97 -3.25 1.94 -18.56
C THR A 97 -3.29 3.31 -17.89
N SER A 98 -3.81 4.32 -18.56
CA SER A 98 -3.99 5.66 -17.98
C SER A 98 -5.02 5.63 -16.85
N LEU A 99 -6.13 4.93 -17.01
CA LEU A 99 -7.13 4.75 -15.96
C LEU A 99 -6.55 4.01 -14.73
N TYR A 100 -5.75 2.96 -14.95
CA TYR A 100 -5.02 2.28 -13.88
C TYR A 100 -4.16 3.27 -13.08
N ARG A 101 -3.41 4.15 -13.77
CA ARG A 101 -2.58 5.19 -13.13
C ARG A 101 -3.38 6.15 -12.26
N VAL A 102 -4.61 6.47 -12.64
CA VAL A 102 -5.50 7.33 -11.83
C VAL A 102 -5.80 6.68 -10.48
N PHE A 103 -5.87 5.34 -10.39
CA PHE A 103 -6.17 4.61 -9.16
C PHE A 103 -4.92 4.29 -8.31
N GLU A 104 -3.69 4.52 -8.80
CA GLU A 104 -2.47 4.22 -8.03
C GLU A 104 -2.29 5.16 -6.84
N ARG A 105 -2.77 6.40 -6.95
CA ARG A 105 -2.59 7.43 -5.91
C ARG A 105 -3.82 8.34 -5.83
N PRO A 106 -4.09 8.91 -4.64
CA PRO A 106 -3.44 8.68 -3.34
C PRO A 106 -3.68 7.29 -2.77
N VAL A 107 -2.86 6.89 -1.81
CA VAL A 107 -2.88 5.55 -1.20
C VAL A 107 -3.67 5.59 0.11
N CYS A 108 -4.59 4.63 0.30
CA CYS A 108 -5.24 4.41 1.58
C CYS A 108 -4.26 3.75 2.56
N ILE A 109 -4.04 4.39 3.70
CA ILE A 109 -3.18 3.87 4.77
C ILE A 109 -3.93 3.56 6.06
N SER A 110 -5.27 3.53 6.02
CA SER A 110 -6.08 3.04 7.14
C SER A 110 -5.88 1.55 7.34
N GLU A 111 -5.63 1.16 8.58
CA GLU A 111 -5.39 -0.21 9.03
C GLU A 111 -6.27 -0.50 10.25
N ASP A 112 -7.33 -1.30 10.07
CA ASP A 112 -8.26 -1.70 11.13
C ASP A 112 -8.82 -0.50 11.94
N GLY A 113 -9.27 0.54 11.22
CA GLY A 113 -9.89 1.73 11.83
C GLY A 113 -8.89 2.76 12.37
N ARG A 114 -7.60 2.63 12.04
CA ARG A 114 -6.53 3.52 12.48
C ARG A 114 -5.58 3.86 11.32
N TYR A 115 -4.87 4.96 11.43
CA TYR A 115 -3.82 5.34 10.51
C TYR A 115 -2.66 6.02 11.24
N PHE A 116 -1.46 5.93 10.69
CA PHE A 116 -0.30 6.67 11.15
C PHE A 116 -0.19 7.99 10.39
N SER A 117 -0.12 9.10 11.11
CA SER A 117 0.06 10.43 10.52
C SER A 117 1.55 10.81 10.52
N ALA A 118 2.08 11.08 9.32
CA ALA A 118 3.44 11.58 9.17
C ALA A 118 3.60 13.05 9.61
N PHE A 119 2.49 13.77 9.83
CA PHE A 119 2.52 15.19 10.21
C PHE A 119 2.83 15.41 11.70
N ASP A 120 2.32 14.53 12.56
CA ASP A 120 2.53 14.59 14.01
C ASP A 120 3.17 13.32 14.58
N HIS A 121 3.53 12.37 13.71
CA HIS A 121 4.13 11.07 14.05
C HIS A 121 3.32 10.25 15.06
N ARG A 122 1.98 10.28 14.96
CA ARG A 122 1.07 9.58 15.87
C ARG A 122 0.12 8.67 15.10
N VAL A 123 -0.40 7.66 15.83
CA VAL A 123 -1.48 6.82 15.36
C VAL A 123 -2.81 7.43 15.78
N HIS A 124 -3.71 7.61 14.83
CA HIS A 124 -5.05 8.15 15.00
C HIS A 124 -6.12 7.11 14.69
N ASN A 125 -7.31 7.28 15.27
CA ASN A 125 -8.50 6.58 14.81
C ASN A 125 -9.03 7.23 13.53
N ASP A 126 -9.49 6.43 12.58
CA ASP A 126 -10.10 6.94 11.35
C ASP A 126 -11.63 7.14 11.46
N TYR A 127 -12.25 6.61 12.54
CA TYR A 127 -13.68 6.70 12.80
C TYR A 127 -14.55 6.17 11.66
N GLY A 128 -14.07 5.18 10.93
CA GLY A 128 -14.74 4.60 9.76
C GLY A 128 -14.63 5.47 8.49
N LEU A 129 -13.76 6.47 8.50
CA LEU A 129 -13.44 7.34 7.35
C LEU A 129 -12.00 7.08 6.94
N PRO A 130 -11.76 6.26 5.90
CA PRO A 130 -10.43 5.90 5.44
C PRO A 130 -9.52 7.10 5.24
N PHE A 131 -8.24 6.96 5.59
CA PHE A 131 -7.25 8.01 5.47
C PHE A 131 -6.34 7.73 4.27
N TYR A 132 -6.31 8.71 3.36
CA TYR A 132 -5.52 8.67 2.13
C TYR A 132 -4.35 9.65 2.22
N THR A 133 -3.19 9.26 1.66
CA THR A 133 -1.96 10.07 1.62
C THR A 133 -1.18 9.82 0.35
N ASP A 134 -0.06 10.54 0.17
CA ASP A 134 0.86 10.37 -0.96
C ASP A 134 0.20 10.72 -2.31
N ASP A 135 -0.50 11.85 -2.34
CA ASP A 135 -1.02 12.41 -3.58
C ASP A 135 -0.04 13.42 -4.20
N TRP A 136 0.00 13.41 -5.51
CA TRP A 136 0.76 14.39 -6.31
C TRP A 136 -0.19 15.44 -6.84
N ILE A 137 -0.64 16.33 -5.98
CA ILE A 137 -1.74 17.25 -6.23
C ILE A 137 -1.53 18.14 -7.46
N TRP A 138 -0.29 18.48 -7.78
CA TRP A 138 0.04 19.22 -9.00
C TRP A 138 -0.25 18.45 -10.29
N ASP A 139 -0.27 17.13 -10.22
CA ASP A 139 -0.56 16.25 -11.35
C ASP A 139 -2.03 15.83 -11.36
N THR A 140 -2.62 15.58 -10.19
CA THR A 140 -3.93 14.95 -10.03
C THR A 140 -5.10 15.93 -10.07
N TYR A 141 -4.91 17.20 -9.65
CA TYR A 141 -6.01 18.13 -9.47
C TYR A 141 -6.78 18.47 -10.75
N ARG A 142 -6.12 18.45 -11.91
CA ARG A 142 -6.75 18.85 -13.18
C ARG A 142 -7.71 17.83 -13.73
N ALA A 143 -7.40 16.55 -13.62
CA ALA A 143 -8.14 15.50 -14.29
C ALA A 143 -8.45 14.29 -13.40
N ALA A 144 -7.51 13.81 -12.57
CA ALA A 144 -7.70 12.60 -11.77
C ALA A 144 -8.79 12.77 -10.71
N HIS A 145 -8.76 13.87 -9.94
CA HIS A 145 -9.82 14.18 -8.97
C HIS A 145 -11.19 14.41 -9.63
N PRO A 146 -11.31 15.27 -10.67
CA PRO A 146 -12.58 15.40 -11.39
C PRO A 146 -13.11 14.10 -11.99
N LEU A 147 -12.23 13.22 -12.50
CA LEU A 147 -12.65 11.92 -12.99
C LEU A 147 -13.18 11.04 -11.86
N ARG A 148 -12.51 10.99 -10.69
CA ARG A 148 -12.99 10.22 -9.53
C ARG A 148 -14.34 10.71 -9.02
N VAL A 149 -14.59 12.01 -9.05
CA VAL A 149 -15.93 12.57 -8.73
C VAL A 149 -17.02 11.94 -9.61
N LEU A 150 -16.70 11.59 -10.85
CA LEU A 150 -17.66 10.96 -11.77
C LEU A 150 -17.81 9.46 -11.58
N ILE A 151 -16.72 8.75 -11.28
CA ILE A 151 -16.70 7.28 -11.31
C ILE A 151 -16.51 6.62 -9.92
N ASP A 152 -16.07 7.38 -8.91
CA ASP A 152 -15.75 6.86 -7.57
C ASP A 152 -15.91 7.92 -6.47
N GLN A 153 -17.10 8.48 -6.36
CA GLN A 153 -17.42 9.62 -5.47
C GLN A 153 -17.08 9.36 -4.01
N ASN A 154 -17.33 8.14 -3.52
CA ASN A 154 -17.09 7.82 -2.11
C ASN A 154 -15.59 7.86 -1.78
N THR A 155 -14.76 7.25 -2.61
CA THR A 155 -13.30 7.29 -2.46
C THR A 155 -12.79 8.73 -2.57
N GLU A 156 -13.28 9.51 -3.52
CA GLU A 156 -12.88 10.91 -3.68
C GLU A 156 -13.25 11.76 -2.46
N LEU A 157 -14.45 11.54 -1.89
CA LEU A 157 -14.87 12.21 -0.67
C LEU A 157 -13.95 11.87 0.52
N ASP A 158 -13.54 10.62 0.67
CA ASP A 158 -12.61 10.21 1.73
C ASP A 158 -11.19 10.76 1.51
N ILE A 159 -10.76 10.93 0.27
CA ILE A 159 -9.51 11.61 -0.08
C ILE A 159 -9.58 13.09 0.36
N ILE A 160 -10.63 13.80 0.01
CA ILE A 160 -10.82 15.22 0.41
C ILE A 160 -10.89 15.35 1.93
N ARG A 161 -11.59 14.48 2.62
CA ARG A 161 -11.62 14.44 4.10
C ARG A 161 -10.25 14.20 4.68
N SER A 162 -9.41 13.40 4.01
CA SER A 162 -8.04 13.17 4.45
C SER A 162 -7.20 14.42 4.35
N TYR A 163 -7.36 15.24 3.31
CA TYR A 163 -6.67 16.54 3.20
C TYR A 163 -7.07 17.50 4.31
N LEU A 164 -8.35 17.55 4.67
CA LEU A 164 -8.80 18.38 5.79
C LEU A 164 -8.16 17.92 7.10
N ARG A 165 -8.11 16.61 7.36
CA ARG A 165 -7.42 16.05 8.54
C ARG A 165 -5.91 16.28 8.54
N MET A 166 -5.27 16.33 7.39
CA MET A 166 -3.84 16.71 7.28
C MET A 166 -3.61 18.17 7.62
N ALA A 167 -4.56 19.05 7.31
CA ALA A 167 -4.45 20.49 7.61
C ALA A 167 -4.64 20.83 9.09
N GLU A 168 -5.37 20.03 9.86
CA GLU A 168 -5.64 20.27 11.28
C GLU A 168 -4.39 20.34 12.15
N PRO A 169 -3.40 19.43 12.08
CA PRO A 169 -2.18 19.50 12.87
C PRO A 169 -1.13 20.46 12.31
N VAL A 170 -1.27 20.87 11.05
CA VAL A 170 -0.33 21.81 10.40
C VAL A 170 -0.83 23.22 10.67
N SER A 171 -0.14 23.96 11.53
CA SER A 171 -0.49 25.36 11.80
C SER A 171 -0.53 26.15 10.49
N TYR A 172 -1.41 27.15 10.41
CA TYR A 172 -1.70 28.01 9.26
C TYR A 172 -0.47 28.57 8.48
N THR A 173 0.69 28.49 9.07
CA THR A 173 1.95 29.01 8.50
C THR A 173 2.50 28.19 7.32
N HIS A 174 2.01 26.98 7.06
CA HIS A 174 2.46 26.13 5.95
C HIS A 174 1.45 26.02 4.79
N LEU A 175 0.28 26.65 4.90
CA LEU A 175 -0.73 26.68 3.84
C LEU A 175 -0.59 27.89 2.90
N THR A 176 0.41 28.72 3.11
CA THR A 176 0.71 29.89 2.25
C THR A 176 1.93 29.63 1.36
N LEU A 177 1.83 28.66 0.47
CA LEU A 177 2.70 28.53 -0.70
C LEU A 177 1.88 28.39 -1.96
#